data_9d535579dc768682228a407ef7db4b25
#
_entry.id   9d535579dc768682228a407ef7db4b25
#
_cell.length_a   1.000
_cell.length_b   1.000
_cell.length_c   1.000
_cell.angle_alpha   90.00
_cell.angle_beta   90.00
_cell.angle_gamma   90.00
#
_symmetry.space_group_name_H-M   'P 1'
#
loop_
_entity.id
_entity.type
_entity.pdbx_description
1 polymer ?
#
loop_
_entity_poly.entity_id
_entity_poly.type
_entity_poly.pdbx_seq_one_letter_code
_entity_poly.pdbx_strand_id
1 'polypeptide(L)'
;NIHNLVYDLDGKDGNIRNLSIACSGTNPTEEPVTISLTEDTVLLDEYNYTNFIEDYSRYALKMDPKDYAIESSTVTYPTGEPYTLVPIKIDISVIESLDPDKIYFIPIAIADATPYPIVKKKGNALLQIQKKNKYTSSAEPASYNASGYEGSGYFVITKTMVPLTKNRVRINIG
;
A
#
# COMPACT_ATOMS: atom_id res chain seq x y z
N ASN A 1 -2.09 -2.90 -11.49
CA ASN A 1 -1.25 -3.60 -10.49
C ASN A 1 -1.43 -2.91 -9.13
N ILE A 2 -1.74 -3.70 -8.07
CA ILE A 2 -1.81 -3.20 -6.70
C ILE A 2 -0.66 -3.82 -5.90
N HIS A 3 0.07 -2.99 -5.15
CA HIS A 3 1.13 -3.41 -4.24
C HIS A 3 0.83 -2.93 -2.83
N ASN A 4 0.83 -3.83 -1.87
CA ASN A 4 0.57 -3.50 -0.47
C ASN A 4 1.84 -3.02 0.23
N LEU A 5 1.79 -1.82 0.79
CA LEU A 5 2.82 -1.26 1.65
C LEU A 5 2.33 -1.32 3.10
N VAL A 6 2.71 -2.36 3.83
CA VAL A 6 2.25 -2.60 5.20
C VAL A 6 3.21 -1.98 6.20
N TYR A 7 2.84 -0.88 6.83
CA TYR A 7 3.63 -0.15 7.82
C TYR A 7 3.37 -0.69 9.23
N ASP A 8 4.45 -0.93 9.97
CA ASP A 8 4.37 -1.36 11.36
C ASP A 8 4.25 -0.16 12.29
N LEU A 9 3.15 -0.08 13.03
CA LEU A 9 2.85 1.02 13.93
C LEU A 9 3.76 1.07 15.18
N ASP A 10 4.68 0.11 15.36
CA ASP A 10 5.69 0.19 16.40
C ASP A 10 6.91 1.03 15.99
N GLY A 11 7.02 1.37 14.70
CA GLY A 11 8.01 2.30 14.15
C GLY A 11 9.46 1.78 14.13
N LYS A 12 9.69 0.51 14.46
CA LYS A 12 11.05 -0.05 14.58
C LYS A 12 11.78 -0.19 13.25
N ASP A 13 11.04 -0.24 12.15
CA ASP A 13 11.56 -0.41 10.80
C ASP A 13 11.82 0.92 10.06
N GLY A 14 11.84 2.05 10.81
CA GLY A 14 12.10 3.39 10.26
C GLY A 14 10.98 3.94 9.39
N ASN A 15 9.81 3.26 9.35
CA ASN A 15 8.63 3.66 8.56
C ASN A 15 8.90 3.70 7.06
N ILE A 16 9.79 2.85 6.57
CA ILE A 16 10.17 2.76 5.17
C ILE A 16 9.63 1.46 4.59
N ARG A 17 9.03 1.56 3.39
CA ARG A 17 8.66 0.44 2.54
C ARG A 17 9.26 0.63 1.17
N ASN A 18 9.67 -0.46 0.55
CA ASN A 18 10.35 -0.42 -0.73
C ASN A 18 9.42 -0.84 -1.86
N LEU A 19 9.31 -0.01 -2.87
CA LEU A 19 8.81 -0.42 -4.18
C LEU A 19 9.96 -1.06 -4.95
N SER A 20 9.77 -2.30 -5.40
CA SER A 20 10.74 -2.99 -6.25
C SER A 20 10.41 -2.73 -7.72
N ILE A 21 11.37 -2.24 -8.47
CA ILE A 21 11.28 -2.06 -9.92
C ILE A 21 12.25 -3.04 -10.57
N ALA A 22 11.76 -3.86 -11.49
CA ALA A 22 12.52 -4.89 -12.15
C ALA A 22 12.52 -4.70 -13.68
N CYS A 23 13.64 -4.94 -14.33
CA CYS A 23 13.71 -5.17 -15.75
C CYS A 23 13.21 -6.59 -16.07
N SER A 24 12.29 -6.71 -17.02
CA SER A 24 11.85 -8.00 -17.52
C SER A 24 12.59 -8.32 -18.81
N GLY A 25 13.28 -9.45 -18.82
CA GLY A 25 14.02 -9.93 -19.99
C GLY A 25 14.81 -11.19 -19.63
N THR A 26 15.28 -11.91 -20.65
CA THR A 26 16.08 -13.12 -20.47
C THR A 26 17.55 -12.77 -20.15
N ASN A 27 17.98 -11.60 -20.60
CA ASN A 27 19.34 -11.12 -20.39
C ASN A 27 19.36 -9.98 -19.36
N PRO A 28 20.40 -9.87 -18.53
CA PRO A 28 20.61 -8.70 -17.70
C PRO A 28 20.77 -7.44 -18.55
N THR A 29 20.56 -6.27 -17.95
CA THR A 29 20.82 -5.00 -18.61
C THR A 29 22.32 -4.85 -18.90
N GLU A 30 22.66 -4.36 -20.10
CA GLU A 30 24.05 -4.16 -20.53
C GLU A 30 24.63 -2.85 -20.00
N GLU A 31 23.77 -1.92 -19.65
CA GLU A 31 24.12 -0.60 -19.10
C GLU A 31 23.15 -0.17 -17.99
N PRO A 32 23.54 0.80 -17.15
CA PRO A 32 22.64 1.34 -16.13
C PRO A 32 21.40 1.98 -16.75
N VAL A 33 20.23 1.79 -16.10
CA VAL A 33 18.96 2.37 -16.54
C VAL A 33 18.57 3.51 -15.60
N THR A 34 18.29 4.68 -16.15
CA THR A 34 17.72 5.78 -15.40
C THR A 34 16.20 5.69 -15.45
N ILE A 35 15.56 5.55 -14.28
CA ILE A 35 14.12 5.42 -14.13
C ILE A 35 13.60 6.70 -13.50
N SER A 36 12.66 7.36 -14.16
CA SER A 36 11.93 8.50 -13.61
C SER A 36 10.50 8.11 -13.24
N LEU A 37 10.06 8.50 -12.04
CA LEU A 37 8.74 8.19 -11.50
C LEU A 37 7.85 9.44 -11.55
N THR A 38 6.56 9.21 -11.78
CA THR A 38 5.52 10.25 -11.76
C THR A 38 4.25 9.73 -11.11
N GLU A 39 3.35 10.63 -10.76
CA GLU A 39 2.01 10.29 -10.29
C GLU A 39 1.12 9.88 -11.48
N ASP A 40 0.24 8.88 -11.28
CA ASP A 40 -0.75 8.42 -12.26
C ASP A 40 -2.15 8.39 -11.63
N THR A 41 -2.79 9.56 -11.57
CA THR A 41 -4.15 9.68 -10.99
C THR A 41 -5.21 8.98 -11.82
N VAL A 42 -5.00 8.82 -13.13
CA VAL A 42 -5.93 8.10 -14.02
C VAL A 42 -6.10 6.65 -13.58
N LEU A 43 -5.01 6.02 -13.15
CA LEU A 43 -5.04 4.64 -12.64
C LEU A 43 -5.93 4.50 -11.39
N LEU A 44 -5.94 5.51 -10.52
CA LEU A 44 -6.80 5.52 -9.33
C LEU A 44 -8.27 5.71 -9.70
N ASP A 45 -8.55 6.60 -10.66
CA ASP A 45 -9.91 6.84 -11.15
C ASP A 45 -10.47 5.57 -11.82
N GLU A 46 -9.67 4.88 -12.62
CA GLU A 46 -10.04 3.58 -13.22
C GLU A 46 -10.31 2.51 -12.15
N TYR A 47 -9.47 2.46 -11.11
CA TYR A 47 -9.69 1.55 -9.98
C TYR A 47 -11.02 1.82 -9.29
N ASN A 48 -11.30 3.08 -8.96
CA ASN A 48 -12.50 3.49 -8.28
C ASN A 48 -13.75 3.17 -9.10
N TYR A 49 -13.75 3.53 -10.37
CA TYR A 49 -14.87 3.25 -11.27
C TYR A 49 -15.09 1.73 -11.43
N THR A 50 -14.02 0.96 -11.60
CA THR A 50 -14.13 -0.49 -11.81
C THR A 50 -14.70 -1.22 -10.58
N ASN A 51 -14.33 -0.78 -9.36
CA ASN A 51 -14.70 -1.48 -8.13
C ASN A 51 -15.96 -0.95 -7.46
N PHE A 52 -16.30 0.31 -7.68
CA PHE A 52 -17.36 0.98 -6.93
C PHE A 52 -18.40 1.68 -7.82
N ILE A 53 -18.15 1.77 -9.13
CA ILE A 53 -19.02 2.41 -10.14
C ILE A 53 -19.35 3.85 -9.69
N GLU A 54 -20.59 4.12 -9.29
CA GLU A 54 -21.06 5.43 -8.84
C GLU A 54 -21.19 5.54 -7.30
N ASP A 55 -20.71 4.54 -6.55
CA ASP A 55 -20.69 4.62 -5.10
C ASP A 55 -19.46 5.39 -4.60
N TYR A 56 -19.51 6.71 -4.77
CA TYR A 56 -18.43 7.63 -4.40
C TYR A 56 -18.06 7.56 -2.91
N SER A 57 -18.97 7.09 -2.05
CA SER A 57 -18.71 6.96 -0.61
C SER A 57 -17.63 5.92 -0.30
N ARG A 58 -17.45 4.95 -1.21
CA ARG A 58 -16.48 3.85 -1.10
C ARG A 58 -15.20 4.08 -1.87
N TYR A 59 -15.10 5.17 -2.62
CA TYR A 59 -13.93 5.46 -3.42
C TYR A 59 -12.67 5.46 -2.56
N ALA A 60 -11.64 4.80 -3.08
CA ALA A 60 -10.30 4.88 -2.53
C ALA A 60 -9.74 6.29 -2.71
N LEU A 61 -8.98 6.72 -1.72
CA LEU A 61 -8.43 8.07 -1.64
C LEU A 61 -6.96 8.06 -2.05
N LYS A 62 -6.55 9.13 -2.70
CA LYS A 62 -5.14 9.40 -2.94
C LYS A 62 -4.50 9.91 -1.65
N MET A 63 -3.31 9.40 -1.31
CA MET A 63 -2.47 10.00 -0.28
C MET A 63 -2.06 11.42 -0.67
N ASP A 64 -2.11 12.34 0.28
CA ASP A 64 -1.60 13.70 0.06
C ASP A 64 -0.07 13.63 -0.14
N PRO A 65 0.50 14.24 -1.20
CA PRO A 65 1.94 14.23 -1.44
C PRO A 65 2.80 14.76 -0.30
N LYS A 66 2.25 15.59 0.58
CA LYS A 66 2.95 16.08 1.79
C LYS A 66 3.11 15.02 2.89
N ASP A 67 2.30 13.96 2.85
CA ASP A 67 2.19 12.95 3.88
C ASP A 67 3.14 11.74 3.65
N TYR A 68 3.83 11.72 2.52
CA TYR A 68 4.82 10.69 2.21
C TYR A 68 6.05 11.27 1.50
N ALA A 69 7.16 10.56 1.60
CA ALA A 69 8.38 10.90 0.86
C ALA A 69 8.82 9.69 0.02
N ILE A 70 8.98 9.92 -1.28
CA ILE A 70 9.76 9.05 -2.16
C ILE A 70 11.16 9.66 -2.18
N GLU A 71 12.17 8.91 -1.76
CA GLU A 71 13.53 9.42 -1.53
C GLU A 71 14.13 10.06 -2.78
N SER A 72 13.79 9.52 -3.97
CA SER A 72 14.13 10.13 -5.26
C SER A 72 13.08 9.78 -6.30
N SER A 73 12.65 10.79 -7.06
CA SER A 73 11.80 10.58 -8.25
C SER A 73 12.58 10.00 -9.44
N THR A 74 13.92 9.98 -9.36
CA THR A 74 14.80 9.39 -10.37
C THR A 74 15.72 8.40 -9.70
N VAL A 75 15.71 7.14 -10.17
CA VAL A 75 16.45 6.03 -9.60
C VAL A 75 17.33 5.40 -10.68
N THR A 76 18.56 5.03 -10.31
CA THR A 76 19.43 4.28 -11.18
C THR A 76 19.27 2.78 -10.93
N TYR A 77 18.95 2.06 -11.99
CA TYR A 77 18.93 0.61 -12.00
C TYR A 77 20.33 0.11 -12.42
N PRO A 78 21.08 -0.55 -11.53
CA PRO A 78 22.46 -0.96 -11.83
C PRO A 78 22.51 -2.05 -12.90
N THR A 79 23.60 -2.05 -13.68
CA THR A 79 23.87 -3.10 -14.68
C THR A 79 23.95 -4.48 -14.01
N GLY A 80 23.26 -5.45 -14.59
CA GLY A 80 23.31 -6.84 -14.13
C GLY A 80 22.49 -7.17 -12.90
N GLU A 81 21.91 -6.17 -12.22
CA GLU A 81 21.03 -6.41 -11.08
C GLU A 81 19.62 -6.84 -11.52
N PRO A 82 18.92 -7.70 -10.77
CA PRO A 82 17.57 -8.14 -11.13
C PRO A 82 16.48 -7.11 -10.83
N TYR A 83 16.71 -6.19 -9.90
CA TYR A 83 15.78 -5.12 -9.51
C TYR A 83 16.51 -3.97 -8.81
N THR A 84 15.81 -2.84 -8.71
CA THR A 84 16.20 -1.73 -7.81
C THR A 84 15.07 -1.44 -6.84
N LEU A 85 15.40 -0.84 -5.70
CA LEU A 85 14.44 -0.50 -4.64
C LEU A 85 14.25 1.01 -4.56
N VAL A 86 12.99 1.43 -4.48
CA VAL A 86 12.60 2.82 -4.25
C VAL A 86 12.00 2.93 -2.85
N PRO A 87 12.71 3.55 -1.89
CA PRO A 87 12.19 3.72 -0.55
C PRO A 87 11.03 4.72 -0.51
N ILE A 88 9.96 4.33 0.17
CA ILE A 88 8.78 5.17 0.42
C ILE A 88 8.60 5.27 1.93
N LYS A 89 8.75 6.48 2.44
CA LYS A 89 8.64 6.78 3.86
C LYS A 89 7.33 7.49 4.16
N ILE A 90 6.63 7.03 5.21
CA ILE A 90 5.44 7.68 5.76
C ILE A 90 5.59 7.75 7.28
N ASP A 91 5.36 8.91 7.87
CA ASP A 91 5.42 9.03 9.31
C ASP A 91 4.29 8.24 10.00
N ILE A 92 4.60 7.60 11.13
CA ILE A 92 3.63 6.77 11.87
C ILE A 92 2.39 7.57 12.26
N SER A 93 2.55 8.82 12.66
CA SER A 93 1.42 9.69 13.02
C SER A 93 0.45 9.89 11.85
N VAL A 94 0.97 9.99 10.62
CA VAL A 94 0.14 10.05 9.41
C VAL A 94 -0.62 8.75 9.23
N ILE A 95 0.09 7.60 9.31
CA ILE A 95 -0.55 6.28 9.13
C ILE A 95 -1.61 6.02 10.21
N GLU A 96 -1.35 6.41 11.46
CA GLU A 96 -2.33 6.30 12.55
C GLU A 96 -3.57 7.17 12.31
N SER A 97 -3.40 8.33 11.67
CA SER A 97 -4.50 9.27 11.38
C SER A 97 -5.41 8.82 10.23
N LEU A 98 -4.97 7.88 9.39
CA LEU A 98 -5.77 7.39 8.27
C LEU A 98 -7.04 6.69 8.77
N ASP A 99 -8.18 7.05 8.17
CA ASP A 99 -9.48 6.44 8.46
C ASP A 99 -9.41 4.93 8.15
N PRO A 100 -9.64 4.05 9.14
CA PRO A 100 -9.56 2.61 8.94
C PRO A 100 -10.65 2.03 8.03
N ASP A 101 -11.69 2.80 7.69
CA ASP A 101 -12.77 2.41 6.79
C ASP A 101 -12.54 2.85 5.34
N LYS A 102 -11.42 3.53 5.08
CA LYS A 102 -11.05 4.01 3.74
C LYS A 102 -9.83 3.27 3.21
N ILE A 103 -9.77 3.19 1.89
CA ILE A 103 -8.61 2.67 1.17
C ILE A 103 -7.77 3.86 0.72
N TYR A 104 -6.46 3.80 0.95
CA TYR A 104 -5.53 4.86 0.54
C TYR A 104 -4.49 4.32 -0.41
N PHE A 105 -4.26 5.05 -1.50
CA PHE A 105 -3.26 4.72 -2.51
C PHE A 105 -2.27 5.87 -2.77
N ILE A 106 -1.04 5.50 -3.10
CA ILE A 106 -0.11 6.34 -3.84
C ILE A 106 -0.12 5.80 -5.28
N PRO A 107 -0.74 6.50 -6.24
CA PRO A 107 -0.74 6.11 -7.64
C PRO A 107 0.59 6.55 -8.28
N ILE A 108 1.34 5.60 -8.87
CA ILE A 108 2.67 5.84 -9.41
C ILE A 108 2.82 5.20 -10.78
N ALA A 109 3.57 5.88 -11.67
CA ALA A 109 3.97 5.34 -12.96
C ALA A 109 5.45 5.60 -13.23
N ILE A 110 6.04 4.78 -14.06
CA ILE A 110 7.35 5.02 -14.68
C ILE A 110 7.14 5.97 -15.85
N ALA A 111 7.66 7.19 -15.74
CA ALA A 111 7.59 8.18 -16.79
C ALA A 111 8.65 7.95 -17.88
N ASP A 112 9.84 7.49 -17.45
CA ASP A 112 10.96 7.19 -18.34
C ASP A 112 11.82 6.05 -17.77
N ALA A 113 12.45 5.26 -18.65
CA ALA A 113 13.33 4.15 -18.30
C ALA A 113 14.47 4.04 -19.32
N THR A 114 15.18 5.15 -19.58
CA THR A 114 16.24 5.22 -20.58
C THR A 114 17.43 4.32 -20.23
N PRO A 115 17.95 3.49 -21.17
CA PRO A 115 17.61 3.47 -22.60
C PRO A 115 16.54 2.41 -23.00
N TYR A 116 15.91 1.74 -22.05
CA TYR A 116 14.99 0.64 -22.34
C TYR A 116 13.54 1.09 -22.40
N PRO A 117 12.69 0.43 -23.23
CA PRO A 117 11.28 0.75 -23.30
C PRO A 117 10.51 0.30 -22.05
N ILE A 118 9.52 1.08 -21.67
CA ILE A 118 8.59 0.73 -20.58
C ILE A 118 7.56 -0.28 -21.09
N VAL A 119 7.36 -1.36 -20.35
CA VAL A 119 6.26 -2.31 -20.61
C VAL A 119 4.96 -1.67 -20.16
N LYS A 120 4.14 -1.16 -21.09
CA LYS A 120 2.92 -0.38 -20.84
C LYS A 120 1.99 -0.97 -19.77
N LYS A 121 1.82 -2.31 -19.75
CA LYS A 121 0.95 -2.99 -18.77
C LYS A 121 1.57 -3.15 -17.37
N LYS A 122 2.85 -2.83 -17.21
CA LYS A 122 3.60 -3.02 -15.95
C LYS A 122 4.30 -1.76 -15.48
N GLY A 123 4.18 -0.68 -16.23
CA GLY A 123 4.85 0.59 -15.94
C GLY A 123 4.13 1.45 -14.88
N ASN A 124 3.03 0.97 -14.30
CA ASN A 124 2.30 1.70 -13.28
C ASN A 124 1.79 0.80 -12.16
N ALA A 125 1.53 1.37 -10.99
CA ALA A 125 1.04 0.68 -9.82
C ALA A 125 0.25 1.60 -8.88
N LEU A 126 -0.74 1.00 -8.20
CA LEU A 126 -1.39 1.57 -7.03
C LEU A 126 -0.70 0.99 -5.78
N LEU A 127 -0.04 1.83 -5.01
CA LEU A 127 0.60 1.42 -3.76
C LEU A 127 -0.40 1.59 -2.63
N GLN A 128 -1.00 0.50 -2.18
CA GLN A 128 -1.99 0.51 -1.10
C GLN A 128 -1.30 0.66 0.24
N ILE A 129 -1.66 1.72 0.97
CA ILE A 129 -1.15 1.96 2.30
C ILE A 129 -1.94 1.14 3.30
N GLN A 130 -1.23 0.30 4.03
CA GLN A 130 -1.80 -0.57 5.05
C GLN A 130 -1.01 -0.48 6.33
N LYS A 131 -1.65 -0.76 7.44
CA LYS A 131 -1.04 -0.68 8.78
C LYS A 131 -1.18 -1.99 9.53
N LYS A 132 -0.18 -2.28 10.36
CA LYS A 132 -0.22 -3.41 11.29
C LYS A 132 0.29 -2.98 12.67
N ASN A 133 -0.15 -3.70 13.70
CA ASN A 133 0.42 -3.67 15.02
C ASN A 133 0.59 -5.11 15.55
N LYS A 134 1.02 -5.27 16.80
CA LYS A 134 1.24 -6.60 17.38
C LYS A 134 -0.02 -7.48 17.47
N TYR A 135 -1.20 -6.93 17.26
CA TYR A 135 -2.47 -7.66 17.40
C TYR A 135 -3.09 -8.05 16.06
N THR A 136 -2.92 -7.22 15.03
CA THR A 136 -3.58 -7.40 13.74
C THR A 136 -2.92 -6.58 12.64
N SER A 137 -3.25 -6.90 11.39
CA SER A 137 -2.86 -6.17 10.18
C SER A 137 -4.09 -5.82 9.36
N SER A 138 -4.11 -4.68 8.68
CA SER A 138 -5.17 -4.37 7.72
C SER A 138 -5.05 -5.18 6.41
N ALA A 139 -3.84 -5.72 6.11
CA ALA A 139 -3.63 -6.64 4.99
C ALA A 139 -4.19 -8.04 5.27
N GLU A 140 -4.00 -8.51 6.50
CA GLU A 140 -4.41 -9.83 6.97
C GLU A 140 -5.05 -9.68 8.37
N PRO A 141 -6.34 -9.27 8.43
CA PRO A 141 -6.98 -8.99 9.70
C PRO A 141 -7.10 -10.24 10.59
N ALA A 142 -6.64 -10.12 11.83
CA ALA A 142 -6.84 -11.16 12.82
C ALA A 142 -8.31 -11.25 13.21
N SER A 143 -8.82 -12.49 13.33
CA SER A 143 -10.17 -12.78 13.80
C SER A 143 -10.15 -13.23 15.26
N TYR A 144 -11.22 -12.95 15.96
CA TYR A 144 -11.47 -13.47 17.31
C TYR A 144 -12.91 -13.96 17.45
N ASN A 145 -13.11 -14.91 18.33
CA ASN A 145 -14.44 -15.40 18.68
C ASN A 145 -14.86 -14.79 20.02
N ALA A 146 -16.00 -14.13 20.03
CA ALA A 146 -16.66 -13.73 21.26
C ALA A 146 -17.85 -14.65 21.51
N SER A 147 -17.97 -15.18 22.72
CA SER A 147 -19.08 -16.04 23.11
C SER A 147 -19.68 -15.57 24.43
N GLY A 148 -20.97 -15.79 24.59
CA GLY A 148 -21.68 -15.39 25.80
C GLY A 148 -23.11 -15.85 25.78
N TYR A 149 -23.88 -15.35 26.74
CA TYR A 149 -25.31 -15.61 26.86
C TYR A 149 -26.09 -14.31 26.70
N GLU A 150 -27.19 -14.37 25.94
CA GLU A 150 -28.20 -13.33 25.89
C GLU A 150 -29.51 -13.99 26.36
N GLY A 151 -29.92 -13.65 27.58
CA GLY A 151 -30.98 -14.39 28.26
C GLY A 151 -30.57 -15.86 28.52
N SER A 152 -31.33 -16.81 27.98
CA SER A 152 -31.04 -18.24 28.03
C SER A 152 -30.31 -18.76 26.79
N GLY A 153 -30.13 -17.92 25.76
CA GLY A 153 -29.48 -18.28 24.49
C GLY A 153 -27.98 -18.11 24.56
N TYR A 154 -27.23 -19.17 24.19
CA TYR A 154 -25.75 -19.08 23.99
C TYR A 154 -25.45 -18.63 22.57
N PHE A 155 -24.52 -17.68 22.43
CA PHE A 155 -24.08 -17.21 21.12
C PHE A 155 -22.55 -17.29 20.98
N VAL A 156 -22.11 -17.45 19.73
CA VAL A 156 -20.71 -17.29 19.31
C VAL A 156 -20.68 -16.41 18.07
N ILE A 157 -19.90 -15.34 18.12
CA ILE A 157 -19.69 -14.45 16.98
C ILE A 157 -18.21 -14.37 16.66
N THR A 158 -17.88 -14.42 15.35
CA THR A 158 -16.53 -14.17 14.87
C THR A 158 -16.44 -12.75 14.34
N LYS A 159 -15.48 -11.99 14.82
CA LYS A 159 -15.23 -10.60 14.42
C LYS A 159 -13.77 -10.40 14.06
N THR A 160 -13.51 -9.41 13.24
CA THR A 160 -12.16 -9.02 12.85
C THR A 160 -11.67 -7.81 13.64
N MET A 161 -10.36 -7.76 13.86
CA MET A 161 -9.69 -6.62 14.48
C MET A 161 -9.08 -5.73 13.41
N VAL A 162 -9.22 -4.41 13.56
CA VAL A 162 -8.62 -3.40 12.70
C VAL A 162 -7.58 -2.62 13.50
N PRO A 163 -6.30 -2.50 13.03
CA PRO A 163 -5.28 -1.76 13.75
C PRO A 163 -5.57 -0.26 13.67
N LEU A 164 -5.54 0.44 14.81
CA LEU A 164 -5.68 1.89 14.88
C LEU A 164 -4.35 2.57 15.18
N THR A 165 -3.74 2.20 16.30
CA THR A 165 -2.42 2.67 16.72
C THR A 165 -1.56 1.48 17.16
N LYS A 166 -0.31 1.74 17.54
CA LYS A 166 0.61 0.70 18.05
C LYS A 166 -0.03 -0.25 19.08
N ASN A 167 -0.87 0.27 19.98
CA ASN A 167 -1.45 -0.49 21.08
C ASN A 167 -2.99 -0.52 21.08
N ARG A 168 -3.63 -0.05 20.01
CA ARG A 168 -5.09 0.03 19.93
C ARG A 168 -5.59 -0.67 18.69
N VAL A 169 -6.68 -1.38 18.84
CA VAL A 169 -7.46 -2.00 17.77
C VAL A 169 -8.92 -1.57 17.87
N ARG A 170 -9.62 -1.56 16.76
CA ARG A 170 -11.07 -1.48 16.70
C ARG A 170 -11.63 -2.87 16.42
N ILE A 171 -12.71 -3.18 17.09
CA ILE A 171 -13.49 -4.40 16.95
C ILE A 171 -14.94 -3.95 16.71
N ASN A 172 -15.50 -4.36 15.57
CA ASN A 172 -16.90 -4.08 15.30
C ASN A 172 -17.77 -5.15 15.97
N ILE A 173 -18.62 -4.73 16.90
CA ILE A 173 -19.45 -5.65 17.71
C ILE A 173 -20.84 -5.85 17.08
N GLY A 174 -21.35 -4.90 16.31
CA GLY A 174 -22.67 -4.94 15.67
C GLY A 174 -22.60 -4.91 14.16
#